data_d25b4263f14071038885905a68d6a213
#
_entry.id   d25b4263f14071038885905a68d6a213
#
_cell.length_a   1.000
_cell.length_b   1.000
_cell.length_c   1.000
_cell.angle_alpha   90.00
_cell.angle_beta   90.00
_cell.angle_gamma   90.00
#
_symmetry.space_group_name_H-M   'P 1'
#
loop_
_entity.id
_entity.type
_entity.pdbx_description
1 polymer ?
#
loop_
_entity_poly.entity_id
_entity_poly.type
_entity_poly.pdbx_seq_one_letter_code
_entity_poly.pdbx_strand_id
1 'polypeptide(L)'
;MKSLCLLYVLLLMKTSSGFVFPSKTISPNINTPSSISSASTTSIFSSLKENETKQKVTTNVDITSTVDGEHQHQEIDPDAEGLPWWWELVWKLDVMKLGEPGKEVIFGDSANVLRTNIEQIYGGYPSLDGCPLAEGELNDIADGTMFVGLQNYYQTYGSPYKLCFGPKSFLVISDPVQARHVLRDANKNYDKGILAEILEPIMGKGLIPADPITWKVRRPQIVPAFHRKWLEYMVGQFGYCNSPLTDSLNTLADSTGKVDMEDKFCSVALDIIGKSVFNYDFGSVTTASPVIKAVYSALVETEHRSMTPAPYWKIPFANQVVPRLRTFNTNLKLLNDVLDKLIDGAKKSRTETDIEQLEKRNYAEAEDPSMLRFLVDMRGADIDNKQLRDDLMTMLVAGHETTAAVLTWSLFELVKNPVIMAKAVKEVDRVIGDREPTYDDIKEMKYIRLVISESLRMYPEPPLLIRRCRTEDKLPAGGGMEATVIRGMDLFLPLYNIHRDEKFWPNPNTFDPMRFTRPYKNPDIPDWKGFDPEKWSKMLYPNEVASDFAFMPFGAGARRCVGDEFAIMEAVVTLAMVLRRFEFEFDPSKSTDVDIYEPPQTPNHPVGIRTGATIHTKNGLNLLIKRRQNVSLT
;
A
#
# COMPACT_ATOMS: atom_id res chain seq x y z
N MET A 1 15.07 32.16 13.69
CA MET A 1 14.93 30.75 13.21
C MET A 1 15.17 29.70 14.27
N LYS A 2 16.27 29.73 15.05
CA LYS A 2 16.51 28.72 16.12
C LYS A 2 15.43 28.72 17.20
N SER A 3 14.85 29.86 17.53
CA SER A 3 13.79 29.98 18.57
C SER A 3 12.42 29.46 18.12
N LEU A 4 12.08 29.53 16.83
CA LEU A 4 10.81 29.02 16.29
C LEU A 4 10.79 27.49 16.18
N CYS A 5 11.90 26.87 15.80
CA CYS A 5 12.01 25.40 15.82
C CYS A 5 11.93 24.86 17.24
N LEU A 6 12.54 25.55 18.20
CA LEU A 6 12.47 25.16 19.62
C LEU A 6 11.06 25.34 20.19
N LEU A 7 10.34 26.39 19.79
CA LEU A 7 8.96 26.63 20.19
C LEU A 7 8.00 25.58 19.61
N TYR A 8 8.21 25.17 18.34
CA TYR A 8 7.43 24.12 17.70
C TYR A 8 7.66 22.74 18.36
N VAL A 9 8.91 22.40 18.68
CA VAL A 9 9.25 21.18 19.42
C VAL A 9 8.72 21.22 20.86
N LEU A 10 8.79 22.37 21.53
CA LEU A 10 8.25 22.56 22.89
C LEU A 10 6.71 22.55 22.91
N LEU A 11 6.05 23.06 21.89
CA LEU A 11 4.59 22.96 21.72
C LEU A 11 4.15 21.52 21.53
N LEU A 12 4.85 20.75 20.68
CA LEU A 12 4.60 19.32 20.49
C LEU A 12 4.87 18.49 21.76
N MET A 13 5.91 18.84 22.53
CA MET A 13 6.21 18.18 23.81
C MET A 13 5.21 18.52 24.93
N LYS A 14 4.60 19.70 24.92
CA LYS A 14 3.57 20.08 25.90
C LYS A 14 2.19 19.49 25.63
N THR A 15 1.86 19.19 24.39
CA THR A 15 0.61 18.48 24.05
C THR A 15 0.66 16.99 24.38
N SER A 16 1.85 16.44 24.64
CA SER A 16 2.04 15.05 25.08
C SER A 16 2.06 14.84 26.60
N SER A 17 1.64 15.82 27.40
CA SER A 17 1.59 15.70 28.88
C SER A 17 0.54 14.71 29.42
N GLY A 18 -0.05 13.86 28.57
CA GLY A 18 -0.81 12.68 28.96
C GLY A 18 -0.01 11.37 28.91
N PHE A 19 1.24 11.39 28.42
CA PHE A 19 2.07 10.18 28.34
C PHE A 19 2.94 10.01 29.58
N VAL A 20 2.51 9.13 30.47
CA VAL A 20 3.34 8.58 31.55
C VAL A 20 4.18 7.46 30.95
N PHE A 21 5.48 7.69 30.79
CA PHE A 21 6.45 6.63 30.50
C PHE A 21 6.59 5.72 31.73
N PRO A 22 6.36 4.40 31.63
CA PRO A 22 6.76 3.51 32.70
C PRO A 22 8.28 3.36 32.69
N SER A 23 8.93 3.89 33.71
CA SER A 23 10.36 3.64 34.01
C SER A 23 10.53 2.16 34.38
N LYS A 24 11.16 1.36 33.51
CA LYS A 24 11.69 0.04 33.88
C LYS A 24 12.97 0.23 34.69
N THR A 25 12.85 0.13 35.99
CA THR A 25 13.98 -0.22 36.87
C THR A 25 14.11 -1.75 36.94
N ILE A 26 15.26 -2.23 36.57
CA ILE A 26 15.72 -3.62 36.68
C ILE A 26 16.14 -3.85 38.14
N SER A 27 15.64 -4.89 38.80
CA SER A 27 16.43 -5.78 39.68
C SER A 27 15.58 -6.87 40.33
N PRO A 28 16.18 -7.94 40.89
CA PRO A 28 15.86 -9.29 40.55
C PRO A 28 15.29 -10.17 41.67
N ASN A 29 14.75 -11.33 41.26
CA ASN A 29 14.58 -12.61 41.99
C ASN A 29 13.89 -12.64 43.36
N ILE A 30 12.90 -13.50 43.48
CA ILE A 30 12.91 -14.75 44.28
C ILE A 30 11.48 -15.31 44.54
N ASN A 31 11.29 -16.57 44.08
CA ASN A 31 10.44 -17.65 44.61
C ASN A 31 8.93 -17.54 44.88
N THR A 32 8.26 -18.47 44.24
CA THR A 32 6.98 -19.15 44.47
C THR A 32 6.65 -19.56 45.93
N PRO A 33 5.48 -20.16 46.30
CA PRO A 33 4.18 -20.31 45.62
C PRO A 33 2.94 -20.13 46.57
N SER A 34 1.75 -20.20 46.03
CA SER A 34 0.56 -20.93 46.54
C SER A 34 -0.77 -20.19 46.43
N SER A 35 -1.66 -20.80 45.68
CA SER A 35 -3.11 -20.97 45.87
C SER A 35 -3.89 -19.98 46.74
N ILE A 36 -5.05 -19.50 46.22
CA ILE A 36 -6.41 -19.67 46.79
C ILE A 36 -7.45 -18.89 45.97
N SER A 37 -8.42 -19.66 45.49
CA SER A 37 -9.88 -19.48 45.31
C SER A 37 -10.53 -18.13 45.03
N SER A 38 -11.29 -18.16 43.96
CA SER A 38 -12.65 -17.63 43.73
C SER A 38 -13.34 -16.79 44.81
N ALA A 39 -13.81 -15.59 44.43
CA ALA A 39 -15.12 -15.10 44.84
C ALA A 39 -15.61 -13.99 43.92
N SER A 40 -16.81 -14.16 43.44
CA SER A 40 -17.69 -13.24 42.74
C SER A 40 -17.93 -11.92 43.49
N THR A 41 -17.99 -10.81 42.76
CA THR A 41 -18.84 -9.69 43.20
C THR A 41 -19.43 -8.97 41.99
N THR A 42 -20.70 -9.28 41.79
CA THR A 42 -21.70 -8.54 41.01
C THR A 42 -22.15 -7.31 41.81
N SER A 43 -22.61 -6.31 41.08
CA SER A 43 -23.40 -5.16 41.51
C SER A 43 -22.65 -3.97 42.14
N ILE A 44 -22.61 -2.87 41.35
CA ILE A 44 -23.07 -1.53 41.72
C ILE A 44 -23.09 -0.70 40.40
N PHE A 45 -24.20 -0.70 39.71
CA PHE A 45 -24.61 0.37 38.78
C PHE A 45 -26.13 0.42 38.74
N SER A 46 -26.68 1.18 39.65
CA SER A 46 -28.03 1.74 39.50
C SER A 46 -28.11 2.98 40.37
N SER A 47 -28.23 4.07 39.72
CA SER A 47 -28.87 5.33 40.15
C SER A 47 -28.09 6.53 39.69
N LEU A 48 -28.59 7.15 38.67
CA LEU A 48 -28.78 8.60 38.53
C LEU A 48 -29.40 8.85 37.14
N LYS A 49 -30.72 8.73 37.14
CA LYS A 49 -31.59 9.37 36.11
C LYS A 49 -32.19 10.62 36.75
N GLU A 50 -32.44 11.55 35.88
CA GLU A 50 -33.29 12.74 36.01
C GLU A 50 -32.58 14.05 36.34
N ASN A 51 -32.38 14.87 35.29
CA ASN A 51 -33.09 16.16 35.23
C ASN A 51 -33.00 16.74 33.81
N GLU A 52 -34.14 16.68 33.12
CA GLU A 52 -34.41 17.44 31.90
C GLU A 52 -34.65 18.91 32.26
N THR A 53 -34.04 19.82 31.52
CA THR A 53 -34.66 21.13 31.32
C THR A 53 -34.42 21.59 29.87
N LYS A 54 -35.49 21.56 29.11
CA LYS A 54 -35.56 22.12 27.76
C LYS A 54 -35.55 23.64 27.80
N GLN A 55 -34.68 24.26 27.03
CA GLN A 55 -34.95 25.61 26.50
C GLN A 55 -34.79 25.60 24.99
N LYS A 56 -35.94 25.77 24.31
CA LYS A 56 -36.04 26.11 22.89
C LYS A 56 -35.70 27.61 22.74
N VAL A 57 -34.75 27.90 21.87
CA VAL A 57 -34.64 29.22 21.26
C VAL A 57 -34.79 29.04 19.75
N THR A 58 -35.94 29.51 19.25
CA THR A 58 -36.22 29.71 17.83
C THR A 58 -35.68 31.08 17.43
N THR A 59 -34.84 31.12 16.42
CA THR A 59 -34.61 32.35 15.65
C THR A 59 -34.76 32.04 14.17
N ASN A 60 -35.80 32.61 13.59
CA ASN A 60 -35.97 32.71 12.14
C ASN A 60 -34.94 33.65 11.57
N VAL A 61 -34.26 33.23 10.52
CA VAL A 61 -33.51 34.13 9.64
C VAL A 61 -33.99 33.94 8.22
N ASP A 62 -34.59 35.01 7.69
CA ASP A 62 -35.00 35.12 6.29
C ASP A 62 -33.78 35.13 5.37
N ILE A 63 -33.84 34.29 4.34
CA ILE A 63 -32.87 34.26 3.25
C ILE A 63 -33.40 35.08 2.10
N THR A 64 -32.81 36.23 1.81
CA THR A 64 -32.88 36.84 0.49
C THR A 64 -31.50 37.05 -0.09
N SER A 65 -31.35 36.52 -1.28
CA SER A 65 -30.24 36.47 -2.22
C SER A 65 -29.47 37.78 -2.40
N THR A 66 -28.10 37.66 -2.54
CA THR A 66 -27.40 38.22 -3.71
C THR A 66 -26.05 37.53 -3.88
N VAL A 67 -25.79 37.19 -5.14
CA VAL A 67 -24.52 36.60 -5.62
C VAL A 67 -23.51 37.71 -5.75
N ASP A 68 -22.40 37.63 -5.01
CA ASP A 68 -21.10 38.16 -5.41
C ASP A 68 -20.02 37.42 -4.63
N GLY A 69 -19.06 36.85 -5.39
CA GLY A 69 -18.08 35.89 -4.90
C GLY A 69 -16.89 36.54 -4.19
N GLU A 70 -17.02 36.82 -2.92
CA GLU A 70 -15.90 36.97 -2.00
C GLU A 70 -16.10 35.95 -0.86
N HIS A 71 -15.17 34.99 -0.78
CA HIS A 71 -15.11 34.09 0.36
C HIS A 71 -14.77 34.91 1.61
N GLN A 72 -15.80 35.33 2.32
CA GLN A 72 -15.65 35.82 3.67
C GLN A 72 -15.22 34.63 4.55
N HIS A 73 -13.96 34.65 5.00
CA HIS A 73 -13.54 33.84 6.13
C HIS A 73 -14.41 34.26 7.31
N GLN A 74 -15.33 33.39 7.75
CA GLN A 74 -15.96 33.56 9.05
C GLN A 74 -14.83 33.52 10.08
N GLU A 75 -14.64 34.62 10.79
CA GLU A 75 -13.76 34.66 11.98
C GLU A 75 -14.32 33.62 12.97
N ILE A 76 -13.51 32.65 13.30
CA ILE A 76 -13.83 31.68 14.36
C ILE A 76 -13.81 32.46 15.65
N ASP A 77 -14.91 32.43 16.40
CA ASP A 77 -15.01 33.02 17.72
C ASP A 77 -13.95 32.36 18.63
N PRO A 78 -12.95 33.09 19.08
CA PRO A 78 -11.91 32.53 19.94
C PRO A 78 -12.43 32.05 21.31
N ASP A 79 -13.65 32.40 21.67
CA ASP A 79 -14.32 31.99 22.91
C ASP A 79 -15.23 30.77 22.71
N ALA A 80 -15.22 30.14 21.54
CA ALA A 80 -15.97 28.90 21.28
C ALA A 80 -15.51 27.80 22.25
N GLU A 81 -16.43 27.30 23.04
CA GLU A 81 -16.17 26.19 23.98
C GLU A 81 -15.62 24.99 23.22
N GLY A 82 -14.39 24.55 23.55
CA GLY A 82 -13.76 23.35 23.03
C GLY A 82 -12.43 23.54 22.30
N LEU A 83 -12.03 24.77 21.99
CA LEU A 83 -10.71 25.00 21.39
C LEU A 83 -9.60 24.92 22.43
N PRO A 84 -8.47 24.25 22.17
CA PRO A 84 -7.34 24.23 23.12
C PRO A 84 -6.76 25.63 23.34
N TRP A 85 -6.36 25.96 24.57
CA TRP A 85 -5.77 27.26 24.95
C TRP A 85 -4.58 27.70 24.07
N TRP A 86 -3.84 26.73 23.48
CA TRP A 86 -2.71 26.99 22.59
C TRP A 86 -3.15 27.43 21.20
N TRP A 87 -4.44 27.18 20.81
CA TRP A 87 -4.99 27.59 19.53
C TRP A 87 -5.02 29.12 19.39
N GLU A 88 -5.44 29.81 20.42
CA GLU A 88 -5.43 31.28 20.50
C GLU A 88 -4.01 31.84 20.32
N LEU A 89 -3.00 31.20 20.94
CA LEU A 89 -1.60 31.57 20.77
C LEU A 89 -1.11 31.37 19.32
N VAL A 90 -1.46 30.26 18.69
CA VAL A 90 -1.13 29.96 17.28
C VAL A 90 -1.79 30.97 16.34
N TRP A 91 -3.04 31.32 16.62
CA TRP A 91 -3.79 32.33 15.86
C TRP A 91 -3.21 33.74 16.04
N LYS A 92 -2.91 34.14 17.22
CA LYS A 92 -2.30 35.46 17.56
C LYS A 92 -0.89 35.63 16.99
N LEU A 93 -0.11 34.57 16.88
CA LEU A 93 1.23 34.62 16.29
C LEU A 93 1.23 34.74 14.78
N ASP A 94 0.05 34.76 14.14
CA ASP A 94 -0.11 34.86 12.67
C ASP A 94 0.68 33.79 11.89
N VAL A 95 1.06 32.72 12.59
CA VAL A 95 1.82 31.59 12.03
C VAL A 95 1.05 30.96 10.85
N MET A 96 -0.26 31.18 10.84
CA MET A 96 -1.19 30.65 9.84
C MET A 96 -1.31 31.53 8.58
N LYS A 97 -0.96 32.81 8.66
CA LYS A 97 -0.92 33.70 7.47
C LYS A 97 0.31 33.49 6.58
N LEU A 98 1.21 32.59 6.98
CA LEU A 98 2.42 32.24 6.20
C LEU A 98 2.13 31.44 4.92
N GLY A 99 0.87 31.24 4.55
CA GLY A 99 0.44 30.47 3.40
C GLY A 99 -0.33 31.25 2.33
N GLU A 100 -0.13 32.58 2.20
CA GLU A 100 -0.74 33.32 1.08
C GLU A 100 -0.23 32.81 -0.28
N PRO A 101 -1.15 32.64 -1.26
CA PRO A 101 -0.76 32.21 -2.61
C PRO A 101 0.32 33.11 -3.22
N GLY A 102 1.46 32.56 -3.56
CA GLY A 102 2.56 33.25 -4.22
C GLY A 102 3.76 33.61 -3.35
N LYS A 103 3.75 33.31 -2.06
CA LYS A 103 4.95 33.40 -1.20
C LYS A 103 5.46 31.99 -0.89
N GLU A 104 6.64 31.64 -1.41
CA GLU A 104 7.37 30.44 -0.96
C GLU A 104 7.80 30.63 0.49
N VAL A 105 7.09 30.01 1.40
CA VAL A 105 7.40 30.04 2.82
C VAL A 105 7.95 28.67 3.26
N ILE A 106 8.78 28.67 4.29
CA ILE A 106 9.51 27.52 4.83
C ILE A 106 8.62 26.29 5.13
N PHE A 107 7.32 26.47 5.23
CA PHE A 107 6.35 25.39 5.49
C PHE A 107 5.34 25.16 4.34
N GLY A 108 5.28 25.99 3.34
CA GLY A 108 4.45 25.85 2.14
C GLY A 108 3.04 25.32 2.41
N ASP A 109 2.59 24.38 1.58
CA ASP A 109 1.28 23.71 1.69
C ASP A 109 1.07 22.97 3.03
N SER A 110 2.15 22.57 3.73
CA SER A 110 2.06 21.88 5.02
C SER A 110 1.41 22.73 6.12
N ALA A 111 1.58 24.06 6.09
CA ALA A 111 0.95 24.95 7.07
C ALA A 111 -0.57 25.07 6.80
N ASN A 112 -0.97 25.16 5.55
CA ASN A 112 -2.38 25.17 5.16
C ASN A 112 -3.08 23.86 5.49
N VAL A 113 -2.41 22.73 5.26
CA VAL A 113 -2.93 21.40 5.64
C VAL A 113 -3.08 21.29 7.15
N LEU A 114 -2.10 21.76 7.92
CA LEU A 114 -2.18 21.76 9.38
C LEU A 114 -3.34 22.62 9.89
N ARG A 115 -3.48 23.83 9.34
CA ARG A 115 -4.60 24.72 9.67
C ARG A 115 -5.94 24.05 9.39
N THR A 116 -6.12 23.54 8.16
CA THR A 116 -7.33 22.86 7.73
C THR A 116 -7.66 21.68 8.64
N ASN A 117 -6.68 20.88 9.04
CA ASN A 117 -6.88 19.75 9.93
C ASN A 117 -7.31 20.18 11.34
N ILE A 118 -6.69 21.23 11.90
CA ILE A 118 -7.07 21.76 13.21
C ILE A 118 -8.49 22.33 13.16
N GLU A 119 -8.83 23.10 12.14
CA GLU A 119 -10.18 23.64 11.94
C GLU A 119 -11.23 22.53 11.82
N GLN A 120 -10.90 21.40 11.19
CA GLN A 120 -11.80 20.24 11.08
C GLN A 120 -12.00 19.51 12.41
N ILE A 121 -10.95 19.40 13.22
CA ILE A 121 -11.01 18.67 14.48
C ILE A 121 -11.78 19.50 15.52
N TYR A 122 -11.52 20.80 15.59
CA TYR A 122 -11.99 21.67 16.67
C TYR A 122 -13.00 22.75 16.22
N GLY A 123 -13.06 23.06 14.95
CA GLY A 123 -13.84 24.19 14.42
C GLY A 123 -15.26 23.86 13.97
N GLY A 124 -15.74 22.61 14.15
CA GLY A 124 -17.12 22.24 13.84
C GLY A 124 -17.53 22.48 12.39
N TYR A 125 -16.69 22.13 11.42
CA TYR A 125 -17.04 22.29 10.00
C TYR A 125 -18.32 21.53 9.67
N PRO A 126 -19.36 22.20 9.12
CA PRO A 126 -20.64 21.57 8.80
C PRO A 126 -20.51 20.37 7.86
N SER A 127 -19.48 20.39 7.01
CA SER A 127 -19.20 19.34 6.02
C SER A 127 -18.86 17.97 6.61
N LEU A 128 -18.49 17.92 7.89
CA LEU A 128 -18.19 16.69 8.59
C LEU A 128 -19.16 16.44 9.75
N ASP A 129 -20.19 17.30 9.91
CA ASP A 129 -21.25 17.08 10.88
C ASP A 129 -21.91 15.75 10.63
N GLY A 130 -21.94 14.91 11.67
CA GLY A 130 -22.42 13.54 11.61
C GLY A 130 -21.40 12.49 11.16
N CYS A 131 -20.21 12.88 10.65
CA CYS A 131 -19.17 11.92 10.35
C CYS A 131 -18.49 11.45 11.66
N PRO A 132 -18.53 10.14 11.99
CA PRO A 132 -17.97 9.62 13.23
C PRO A 132 -16.48 9.91 13.35
N LEU A 133 -16.02 10.26 14.54
CA LEU A 133 -14.62 10.33 14.90
C LEU A 133 -14.22 9.00 15.55
N ALA A 134 -13.23 8.32 14.98
CA ALA A 134 -12.71 7.09 15.58
C ALA A 134 -11.95 7.42 16.86
N GLU A 135 -12.39 6.84 17.96
CA GLU A 135 -11.73 6.88 19.27
C GLU A 135 -10.92 5.59 19.45
N GLY A 136 -9.63 5.72 19.71
CA GLY A 136 -8.73 4.57 19.90
C GLY A 136 -7.35 5.03 20.36
N GLU A 137 -6.50 4.06 20.68
CA GLU A 137 -5.12 4.34 21.04
C GLU A 137 -4.23 4.37 19.80
N LEU A 138 -3.18 5.21 19.84
CA LEU A 138 -2.19 5.27 18.76
C LEU A 138 -1.54 3.91 18.52
N ASN A 139 -1.41 3.08 19.56
CA ASN A 139 -0.85 1.74 19.48
C ASN A 139 -1.65 0.81 18.57
N ASP A 140 -2.97 0.99 18.45
CA ASP A 140 -3.83 0.18 17.57
C ASP A 140 -3.46 0.30 16.10
N ILE A 141 -2.68 1.32 15.76
CA ILE A 141 -2.31 1.65 14.39
C ILE A 141 -0.79 1.66 14.19
N ALA A 142 -0.02 1.86 15.26
CA ALA A 142 1.43 2.06 15.19
C ALA A 142 2.27 0.77 15.37
N ASP A 143 1.65 -0.36 15.69
CA ASP A 143 2.35 -1.63 15.93
C ASP A 143 2.77 -2.39 14.65
N GLY A 144 2.57 -1.77 13.49
CA GLY A 144 2.88 -2.35 12.17
C GLY A 144 1.69 -3.07 11.52
N THR A 145 0.47 -2.85 12.01
CA THR A 145 -0.77 -3.45 11.48
C THR A 145 -1.87 -2.42 11.23
N MET A 146 -1.49 -1.22 10.80
CA MET A 146 -2.39 -0.07 10.61
C MET A 146 -3.68 -0.43 9.83
N PHE A 147 -3.60 -1.27 8.79
CA PHE A 147 -4.76 -1.64 7.99
C PHE A 147 -5.78 -2.48 8.78
N VAL A 148 -5.34 -3.28 9.77
CA VAL A 148 -6.22 -4.03 10.67
C VAL A 148 -6.92 -3.09 11.63
N GLY A 149 -6.19 -2.13 12.21
CA GLY A 149 -6.78 -1.07 13.03
C GLY A 149 -7.86 -0.28 12.26
N LEU A 150 -7.57 0.08 11.00
CA LEU A 150 -8.56 0.74 10.13
C LEU A 150 -9.79 -0.15 9.87
N GLN A 151 -9.64 -1.47 9.79
CA GLN A 151 -10.76 -2.39 9.65
C GLN A 151 -11.60 -2.46 10.92
N ASN A 152 -10.98 -2.52 12.10
CA ASN A 152 -11.68 -2.52 13.38
C ASN A 152 -12.50 -1.23 13.56
N TYR A 153 -11.93 -0.08 13.23
CA TYR A 153 -12.67 1.19 13.24
C TYR A 153 -13.80 1.20 12.22
N TYR A 154 -13.59 0.65 11.02
CA TYR A 154 -14.67 0.51 10.03
C TYR A 154 -15.83 -0.34 10.54
N GLN A 155 -15.57 -1.43 11.22
CA GLN A 155 -16.60 -2.28 11.82
C GLN A 155 -17.40 -1.55 12.90
N THR A 156 -16.76 -0.62 13.63
CA THR A 156 -17.39 0.14 14.71
C THR A 156 -18.16 1.36 14.19
N TYR A 157 -17.57 2.11 13.28
CA TYR A 157 -18.07 3.44 12.87
C TYR A 157 -18.71 3.48 11.48
N GLY A 158 -18.51 2.45 10.66
CA GLY A 158 -18.96 2.44 9.25
C GLY A 158 -18.06 3.24 8.33
N SER A 159 -18.62 3.74 7.20
CA SER A 159 -17.91 4.55 6.20
C SER A 159 -18.76 5.73 5.78
N PRO A 160 -18.17 6.93 5.62
CA PRO A 160 -16.81 7.32 6.04
C PRO A 160 -16.70 7.58 7.54
N TYR A 161 -15.46 7.59 8.07
CA TYR A 161 -15.17 8.06 9.41
C TYR A 161 -13.88 8.89 9.46
N LYS A 162 -13.75 9.75 10.47
CA LYS A 162 -12.55 10.55 10.71
C LYS A 162 -11.55 9.79 11.57
N LEU A 163 -10.27 9.95 11.25
CA LEU A 163 -9.16 9.48 12.06
C LEU A 163 -8.24 10.65 12.33
N CYS A 164 -7.94 10.93 13.60
CA CYS A 164 -7.12 12.06 13.98
C CYS A 164 -5.83 11.62 14.69
N PHE A 165 -4.68 12.09 14.16
CA PHE A 165 -3.37 11.92 14.76
C PHE A 165 -2.84 13.28 15.20
N GLY A 166 -3.08 13.66 16.45
CA GLY A 166 -2.79 14.99 16.91
C GLY A 166 -3.48 16.04 16.01
N PRO A 167 -2.74 16.96 15.40
CA PRO A 167 -3.32 18.00 14.55
C PRO A 167 -3.66 17.53 13.13
N LYS A 168 -3.44 16.28 12.77
CA LYS A 168 -3.76 15.75 11.44
C LYS A 168 -5.04 14.92 11.48
N SER A 169 -5.97 15.25 10.60
CA SER A 169 -7.17 14.45 10.37
C SER A 169 -7.13 13.79 9.00
N PHE A 170 -7.72 12.61 8.94
CA PHE A 170 -7.88 11.83 7.72
C PHE A 170 -9.33 11.41 7.60
N LEU A 171 -9.87 11.42 6.41
CA LEU A 171 -11.16 10.81 6.13
C LEU A 171 -10.92 9.40 5.60
N VAL A 172 -11.43 8.40 6.31
CA VAL A 172 -11.29 6.99 5.93
C VAL A 172 -12.53 6.53 5.19
N ILE A 173 -12.34 6.02 3.98
CA ILE A 173 -13.40 5.64 3.06
C ILE A 173 -13.27 4.17 2.73
N SER A 174 -14.21 3.35 3.19
CA SER A 174 -14.25 1.89 2.95
C SER A 174 -15.44 1.48 2.05
N ASP A 175 -15.90 2.37 1.20
CA ASP A 175 -17.04 2.17 0.30
C ASP A 175 -16.62 2.25 -1.18
N PRO A 176 -16.97 1.26 -2.04
CA PRO A 176 -16.56 1.24 -3.44
C PRO A 176 -17.20 2.34 -4.29
N VAL A 177 -18.40 2.84 -3.95
CA VAL A 177 -19.06 3.93 -4.67
C VAL A 177 -18.31 5.24 -4.43
N GLN A 178 -17.93 5.50 -3.17
CA GLN A 178 -17.09 6.64 -2.81
C GLN A 178 -15.67 6.51 -3.38
N ALA A 179 -15.09 5.31 -3.32
CA ALA A 179 -13.78 5.04 -3.95
C ALA A 179 -13.81 5.29 -5.46
N ARG A 180 -14.88 4.88 -6.15
CA ARG A 180 -15.10 5.15 -7.58
C ARG A 180 -15.13 6.65 -7.86
N HIS A 181 -15.85 7.41 -7.04
CA HIS A 181 -15.92 8.87 -7.17
C HIS A 181 -14.53 9.50 -7.07
N VAL A 182 -13.77 9.19 -6.00
CA VAL A 182 -12.43 9.75 -5.75
C VAL A 182 -11.41 9.33 -6.81
N LEU A 183 -11.41 8.06 -7.21
CA LEU A 183 -10.35 7.51 -8.06
C LEU A 183 -10.61 7.69 -9.55
N ARG A 184 -11.89 7.80 -9.97
CA ARG A 184 -12.29 7.90 -11.38
C ARG A 184 -13.05 9.18 -11.70
N ASP A 185 -14.21 9.39 -11.04
CA ASP A 185 -15.18 10.38 -11.50
C ASP A 185 -14.69 11.81 -11.24
N ALA A 186 -14.14 12.06 -10.04
CA ALA A 186 -13.58 13.34 -9.61
C ALA A 186 -12.04 13.32 -9.49
N ASN A 187 -11.35 12.40 -10.19
CA ASN A 187 -9.91 12.16 -9.99
C ASN A 187 -9.01 13.41 -10.16
N LYS A 188 -9.47 14.42 -10.88
CA LYS A 188 -8.75 15.70 -11.07
C LYS A 188 -8.71 16.54 -9.79
N ASN A 189 -9.65 16.33 -8.88
CA ASN A 189 -9.74 17.01 -7.60
C ASN A 189 -8.76 16.44 -6.56
N TYR A 190 -8.05 15.35 -6.89
CA TYR A 190 -7.21 14.62 -5.95
C TYR A 190 -5.79 14.41 -6.48
N ASP A 191 -4.82 14.44 -5.57
CA ASP A 191 -3.45 14.02 -5.81
C ASP A 191 -3.02 12.90 -4.84
N LYS A 192 -1.72 12.61 -4.76
CA LYS A 192 -1.18 11.54 -3.89
C LYS A 192 -1.04 11.96 -2.42
N GLY A 193 -1.15 13.26 -2.11
CA GLY A 193 -1.08 13.77 -0.75
C GLY A 193 0.14 13.32 0.02
N ILE A 194 -0.08 12.93 1.26
CA ILE A 194 0.99 12.50 2.17
C ILE A 194 1.82 11.33 1.62
N LEU A 195 1.26 10.46 0.79
CA LEU A 195 2.01 9.36 0.17
C LEU A 195 3.16 9.89 -0.71
N ALA A 196 2.92 10.96 -1.48
CA ALA A 196 3.98 11.56 -2.28
C ALA A 196 5.10 12.12 -1.38
N GLU A 197 4.74 12.80 -0.29
CA GLU A 197 5.70 13.36 0.67
C GLU A 197 6.56 12.27 1.33
N ILE A 198 5.97 11.11 1.61
CA ILE A 198 6.63 9.96 2.23
C ILE A 198 7.61 9.30 1.25
N LEU A 199 7.22 9.12 -0.02
CA LEU A 199 8.00 8.38 -1.01
C LEU A 199 9.01 9.25 -1.78
N GLU A 200 8.82 10.58 -1.86
CA GLU A 200 9.72 11.49 -2.58
C GLU A 200 11.20 11.36 -2.15
N PRO A 201 11.56 11.17 -0.87
CA PRO A 201 12.96 10.99 -0.49
C PRO A 201 13.67 9.79 -1.13
N ILE A 202 12.92 8.75 -1.53
CA ILE A 202 13.46 7.55 -2.20
C ILE A 202 13.31 7.66 -3.71
N MET A 203 12.10 7.97 -4.18
CA MET A 203 11.71 7.89 -5.59
C MET A 203 11.78 9.24 -6.32
N GLY A 204 12.18 10.32 -5.65
CA GLY A 204 12.20 11.65 -6.23
C GLY A 204 10.84 12.04 -6.82
N LYS A 205 10.84 12.54 -8.05
CA LYS A 205 9.64 12.86 -8.84
C LYS A 205 9.22 11.72 -9.78
N GLY A 206 9.56 10.46 -9.44
CA GLY A 206 9.15 9.28 -10.19
C GLY A 206 7.63 9.08 -10.22
N LEU A 207 7.16 8.14 -11.02
CA LEU A 207 5.74 8.02 -11.41
C LEU A 207 4.76 7.92 -10.22
N ILE A 208 5.15 7.27 -9.11
CA ILE A 208 4.28 7.11 -7.93
C ILE A 208 4.12 8.43 -7.15
N PRO A 209 5.21 9.11 -6.68
CA PRO A 209 5.10 10.34 -5.93
C PRO A 209 4.85 11.58 -6.80
N ALA A 210 4.95 11.46 -8.15
CA ALA A 210 4.83 12.59 -9.06
C ALA A 210 3.56 13.42 -8.82
N ASP A 211 3.74 14.72 -8.72
CA ASP A 211 2.65 15.70 -8.75
C ASP A 211 1.81 15.58 -10.03
N PRO A 212 0.59 16.16 -10.08
CA PRO A 212 -0.29 15.99 -11.23
C PRO A 212 0.29 16.47 -12.57
N ILE A 213 1.13 17.51 -12.55
CA ILE A 213 1.73 18.07 -13.77
C ILE A 213 2.82 17.13 -14.28
N THR A 214 3.77 16.79 -13.44
CA THR A 214 4.85 15.83 -13.74
C THR A 214 4.27 14.48 -14.18
N TRP A 215 3.29 13.95 -13.45
CA TRP A 215 2.65 12.69 -13.79
C TRP A 215 1.97 12.70 -15.17
N LYS A 216 1.25 13.80 -15.51
CA LYS A 216 0.56 13.93 -16.80
C LYS A 216 1.53 13.87 -17.98
N VAL A 217 2.75 14.34 -17.80
CA VAL A 217 3.81 14.27 -18.82
C VAL A 217 4.47 12.89 -18.84
N ARG A 218 4.75 12.30 -17.66
CA ARG A 218 5.55 11.08 -17.54
C ARG A 218 4.77 9.81 -17.87
N ARG A 219 3.53 9.70 -17.42
CA ARG A 219 2.70 8.49 -17.61
C ARG A 219 2.57 8.09 -19.08
N PRO A 220 2.23 9.00 -20.03
CA PRO A 220 2.16 8.66 -21.45
C PRO A 220 3.48 8.21 -22.07
N GLN A 221 4.62 8.58 -21.50
CA GLN A 221 5.94 8.16 -21.97
C GLN A 221 6.35 6.77 -21.48
N ILE A 222 5.81 6.33 -20.34
CA ILE A 222 6.14 5.05 -19.73
C ILE A 222 5.19 3.93 -20.20
N VAL A 223 3.89 4.21 -20.32
CA VAL A 223 2.87 3.22 -20.72
C VAL A 223 3.24 2.44 -21.99
N PRO A 224 3.78 3.06 -23.08
CA PRO A 224 4.16 2.34 -24.27
C PRO A 224 5.23 1.26 -24.07
N ALA A 225 6.04 1.35 -23.01
CA ALA A 225 7.03 0.33 -22.67
C ALA A 225 6.37 -1.00 -22.24
N PHE A 226 5.17 -0.95 -21.67
CA PHE A 226 4.41 -2.14 -21.22
C PHE A 226 3.45 -2.67 -22.29
N HIS A 227 3.76 -2.51 -23.56
CA HIS A 227 2.87 -3.01 -24.60
C HIS A 227 2.93 -4.54 -24.75
N ARG A 228 1.87 -5.12 -25.30
CA ARG A 228 1.65 -6.55 -25.38
C ARG A 228 2.84 -7.37 -25.93
N LYS A 229 3.46 -6.97 -27.04
CA LYS A 229 4.59 -7.73 -27.62
C LYS A 229 5.81 -7.78 -26.70
N TRP A 230 6.06 -6.71 -25.95
CA TRP A 230 7.12 -6.70 -24.94
C TRP A 230 6.79 -7.65 -23.79
N LEU A 231 5.54 -7.63 -23.31
CA LEU A 231 5.08 -8.56 -22.28
C LEU A 231 5.17 -10.02 -22.74
N GLU A 232 4.79 -10.32 -23.98
CA GLU A 232 4.94 -11.65 -24.58
C GLU A 232 6.40 -12.11 -24.55
N TYR A 233 7.35 -11.24 -24.92
CA TYR A 233 8.78 -11.53 -24.85
C TYR A 233 9.25 -11.73 -23.40
N MET A 234 8.77 -10.92 -22.45
CA MET A 234 9.18 -10.99 -21.03
C MET A 234 8.79 -12.31 -20.36
N VAL A 235 7.79 -13.03 -20.84
CA VAL A 235 7.45 -14.35 -20.28
C VAL A 235 8.62 -15.32 -20.35
N GLY A 236 9.39 -15.32 -21.45
CA GLY A 236 10.63 -16.09 -21.55
C GLY A 236 11.70 -15.65 -20.56
N GLN A 237 11.81 -14.34 -20.29
CA GLN A 237 12.74 -13.81 -19.29
C GLN A 237 12.33 -14.21 -17.87
N PHE A 238 11.02 -14.27 -17.58
CA PHE A 238 10.53 -14.78 -16.29
C PHE A 238 10.93 -16.24 -16.08
N GLY A 239 10.78 -17.09 -17.10
CA GLY A 239 11.26 -18.48 -17.08
C GLY A 239 12.75 -18.56 -16.77
N TYR A 240 13.57 -17.79 -17.49
CA TYR A 240 15.01 -17.71 -17.29
C TYR A 240 15.38 -17.33 -15.84
N CYS A 241 14.80 -16.26 -15.28
CA CYS A 241 15.07 -15.81 -13.91
C CYS A 241 14.57 -16.81 -12.84
N ASN A 242 13.55 -17.61 -13.14
CA ASN A 242 13.04 -18.63 -12.23
C ASN A 242 13.87 -19.92 -12.23
N SER A 243 14.76 -20.14 -13.19
CA SER A 243 15.63 -21.32 -13.22
C SER A 243 16.56 -21.40 -11.99
N PRO A 244 17.32 -20.34 -11.65
CA PRO A 244 18.12 -20.31 -10.41
C PRO A 244 17.30 -20.52 -9.14
N LEU A 245 16.05 -20.00 -9.09
CA LEU A 245 15.15 -20.26 -7.97
C LEU A 245 14.85 -21.76 -7.85
N THR A 246 14.49 -22.40 -8.96
CA THR A 246 14.22 -23.85 -9.01
C THR A 246 15.42 -24.68 -8.55
N ASP A 247 16.64 -24.32 -8.99
CA ASP A 247 17.87 -25.02 -8.59
C ASP A 247 18.18 -24.83 -7.11
N SER A 248 17.98 -23.63 -6.57
CA SER A 248 18.10 -23.34 -5.15
C SER A 248 17.10 -24.17 -4.33
N LEU A 249 15.84 -24.25 -4.77
CA LEU A 249 14.81 -25.05 -4.11
C LEU A 249 15.09 -26.56 -4.20
N ASN A 250 15.63 -27.05 -5.32
CA ASN A 250 16.08 -28.43 -5.46
C ASN A 250 17.16 -28.77 -4.40
N THR A 251 18.15 -27.89 -4.26
CA THR A 251 19.23 -28.07 -3.28
C THR A 251 18.70 -28.08 -1.86
N LEU A 252 17.74 -27.22 -1.53
CA LEU A 252 17.11 -27.18 -0.20
C LEU A 252 16.26 -28.42 0.06
N ALA A 253 15.51 -28.90 -0.93
CA ALA A 253 14.69 -30.12 -0.81
C ALA A 253 15.56 -31.36 -0.55
N ASP A 254 16.74 -31.43 -1.19
CA ASP A 254 17.68 -32.55 -1.04
C ASP A 254 18.53 -32.47 0.24
N SER A 255 18.57 -31.31 0.92
CA SER A 255 19.43 -31.09 2.09
C SER A 255 18.63 -30.91 3.38
N THR A 256 18.20 -29.69 3.65
CA THR A 256 17.50 -29.34 4.91
C THR A 256 16.01 -29.65 4.89
N GLY A 257 15.41 -29.72 3.72
CA GLY A 257 13.97 -29.80 3.53
C GLY A 257 13.20 -28.59 4.08
N LYS A 258 13.90 -27.45 4.33
CA LYS A 258 13.33 -26.22 4.91
C LYS A 258 13.66 -25.01 4.04
N VAL A 259 12.71 -24.11 3.92
CA VAL A 259 12.85 -22.89 3.11
C VAL A 259 12.04 -21.74 3.68
N ASP A 260 12.58 -20.52 3.62
CA ASP A 260 11.80 -19.28 3.72
C ASP A 260 11.41 -18.84 2.31
N MET A 261 10.14 -19.02 1.94
CA MET A 261 9.66 -18.71 0.59
C MET A 261 9.49 -17.22 0.36
N GLU A 262 9.26 -16.40 1.40
CA GLU A 262 9.21 -14.94 1.24
C GLU A 262 10.57 -14.39 0.79
N ASP A 263 11.67 -14.83 1.42
CA ASP A 263 13.04 -14.46 1.02
C ASP A 263 13.35 -14.88 -0.43
N LYS A 264 12.92 -16.08 -0.81
CA LYS A 264 13.10 -16.59 -2.17
C LYS A 264 12.29 -15.80 -3.21
N PHE A 265 11.05 -15.47 -2.90
CA PHE A 265 10.21 -14.67 -3.80
C PHE A 265 10.71 -13.22 -3.92
N CYS A 266 11.19 -12.63 -2.83
CA CYS A 266 11.85 -11.32 -2.88
C CYS A 266 13.09 -11.35 -3.79
N SER A 267 13.89 -12.40 -3.69
CA SER A 267 15.10 -12.54 -4.50
C SER A 267 14.78 -12.69 -5.99
N VAL A 268 13.86 -13.58 -6.36
CA VAL A 268 13.51 -13.79 -7.78
C VAL A 268 12.79 -12.60 -8.39
N ALA A 269 11.92 -11.92 -7.65
CA ALA A 269 11.25 -10.71 -8.13
C ALA A 269 12.25 -9.58 -8.43
N LEU A 270 13.31 -9.43 -7.62
CA LEU A 270 14.38 -8.48 -7.92
C LEU A 270 15.15 -8.87 -9.19
N ASP A 271 15.48 -10.15 -9.37
CA ASP A 271 16.18 -10.62 -10.56
C ASP A 271 15.32 -10.43 -11.82
N ILE A 272 14.01 -10.68 -11.74
CA ILE A 272 13.07 -10.43 -12.83
C ILE A 272 12.99 -8.95 -13.19
N ILE A 273 12.83 -8.06 -12.20
CA ILE A 273 12.84 -6.59 -12.43
C ILE A 273 14.20 -6.15 -12.97
N GLY A 274 15.30 -6.68 -12.43
CA GLY A 274 16.65 -6.44 -12.91
C GLY A 274 16.79 -6.73 -14.40
N LYS A 275 16.37 -7.92 -14.80
CA LYS A 275 16.46 -8.36 -16.20
C LYS A 275 15.51 -7.61 -17.12
N SER A 276 14.26 -7.43 -16.71
CA SER A 276 13.21 -6.81 -17.54
C SER A 276 13.38 -5.31 -17.70
N VAL A 277 13.65 -4.60 -16.62
CA VAL A 277 13.72 -3.14 -16.62
C VAL A 277 15.11 -2.64 -17.02
N PHE A 278 16.18 -3.31 -16.58
CA PHE A 278 17.55 -2.81 -16.71
C PHE A 278 18.46 -3.66 -17.60
N ASN A 279 18.01 -4.83 -18.07
CA ASN A 279 18.86 -5.88 -18.67
C ASN A 279 20.07 -6.22 -17.79
N TYR A 280 19.86 -6.25 -16.48
CA TYR A 280 20.88 -6.47 -15.46
C TYR A 280 20.52 -7.68 -14.59
N ASP A 281 21.51 -8.54 -14.35
CA ASP A 281 21.36 -9.68 -13.47
C ASP A 281 21.88 -9.30 -12.07
N PHE A 282 20.97 -9.21 -11.10
CA PHE A 282 21.35 -8.97 -9.70
C PHE A 282 21.87 -10.23 -9.02
N GLY A 283 21.59 -11.42 -9.54
CA GLY A 283 21.97 -12.71 -8.99
C GLY A 283 21.46 -12.95 -7.56
N SER A 284 20.31 -12.37 -7.25
CA SER A 284 19.79 -12.24 -5.89
C SER A 284 19.34 -13.57 -5.29
N VAL A 285 18.93 -14.51 -6.13
CA VAL A 285 18.53 -15.86 -5.70
C VAL A 285 19.73 -16.66 -5.16
N THR A 286 20.92 -16.43 -5.73
CA THR A 286 22.15 -17.18 -5.40
C THR A 286 23.06 -16.46 -4.42
N THR A 287 23.00 -15.14 -4.41
CA THR A 287 23.88 -14.30 -3.60
C THR A 287 23.08 -13.21 -2.89
N ALA A 288 23.32 -13.00 -1.60
CA ALA A 288 22.64 -11.95 -0.84
C ALA A 288 22.91 -10.56 -1.46
N SER A 289 21.90 -9.98 -2.10
CA SER A 289 22.01 -8.70 -2.79
C SER A 289 22.04 -7.52 -1.81
N PRO A 290 23.05 -6.64 -1.88
CA PRO A 290 23.05 -5.40 -1.09
C PRO A 290 21.92 -4.44 -1.53
N VAL A 291 21.43 -4.57 -2.76
CA VAL A 291 20.32 -3.76 -3.29
C VAL A 291 19.03 -4.07 -2.56
N ILE A 292 18.68 -5.36 -2.35
CA ILE A 292 17.50 -5.77 -1.57
C ILE A 292 17.54 -5.13 -0.19
N LYS A 293 18.66 -5.29 0.54
CA LYS A 293 18.82 -4.74 1.89
C LYS A 293 18.69 -3.21 1.90
N ALA A 294 19.21 -2.54 0.88
CA ALA A 294 19.11 -1.09 0.74
C ALA A 294 17.68 -0.63 0.49
N VAL A 295 16.94 -1.31 -0.39
CA VAL A 295 15.51 -1.02 -0.67
C VAL A 295 14.67 -1.19 0.60
N TYR A 296 14.76 -2.34 1.27
CA TYR A 296 14.00 -2.58 2.50
C TYR A 296 14.34 -1.57 3.60
N SER A 297 15.62 -1.30 3.81
CA SER A 297 16.04 -0.32 4.81
C SER A 297 15.52 1.08 4.51
N ALA A 298 15.46 1.47 3.23
CA ALA A 298 14.92 2.75 2.81
C ALA A 298 13.41 2.82 3.03
N LEU A 299 12.67 1.76 2.71
CA LEU A 299 11.22 1.69 2.91
C LEU A 299 10.84 1.70 4.41
N VAL A 300 11.55 0.94 5.25
CA VAL A 300 11.35 0.95 6.72
C VAL A 300 11.61 2.34 7.32
N GLU A 301 12.61 3.07 6.81
CA GLU A 301 12.82 4.47 7.23
C GLU A 301 11.68 5.37 6.80
N THR A 302 11.16 5.18 5.61
CA THR A 302 10.05 5.96 5.06
C THR A 302 8.76 5.73 5.86
N GLU A 303 8.47 4.49 6.19
CA GLU A 303 7.37 4.11 7.06
C GLU A 303 7.50 4.77 8.44
N HIS A 304 8.68 4.67 9.05
CA HIS A 304 8.93 5.33 10.33
C HIS A 304 8.70 6.84 10.27
N ARG A 305 9.09 7.50 9.18
CA ARG A 305 8.84 8.94 8.99
C ARG A 305 7.35 9.26 8.91
N SER A 306 6.55 8.39 8.32
CA SER A 306 5.09 8.58 8.20
C SER A 306 4.39 8.56 9.56
N MET A 307 4.93 7.78 10.51
CA MET A 307 4.39 7.64 11.88
C MET A 307 4.99 8.63 12.88
N THR A 308 6.03 9.37 12.48
CA THR A 308 6.74 10.27 13.40
C THR A 308 6.15 11.69 13.33
N PRO A 309 5.61 12.23 14.44
CA PRO A 309 5.00 13.56 14.45
C PRO A 309 5.97 14.70 14.13
N ALA A 310 7.25 14.55 14.52
CA ALA A 310 8.27 15.57 14.32
C ALA A 310 9.20 15.18 13.16
N PRO A 311 9.33 16.02 12.11
CA PRO A 311 10.17 15.73 10.95
C PRO A 311 11.65 15.94 11.28
N TYR A 312 12.23 15.08 12.14
CA TYR A 312 13.61 15.17 12.60
C TYR A 312 14.63 15.11 11.45
N TRP A 313 14.28 14.48 10.33
CA TRP A 313 15.11 14.39 9.12
C TRP A 313 15.26 15.74 8.38
N LYS A 314 14.41 16.73 8.70
CA LYS A 314 14.51 18.12 8.17
C LYS A 314 15.38 19.01 9.02
N ILE A 315 15.80 18.56 10.23
CA ILE A 315 16.65 19.33 11.12
C ILE A 315 18.06 19.42 10.55
N PRO A 316 18.65 20.63 10.43
CA PRO A 316 20.02 20.77 9.96
C PRO A 316 20.98 19.90 10.77
N PHE A 317 21.89 19.20 10.11
CA PHE A 317 22.89 18.28 10.69
C PHE A 317 22.32 17.01 11.36
N ALA A 318 21.02 16.74 11.32
CA ALA A 318 20.43 15.52 11.89
C ALA A 318 21.08 14.25 11.33
N ASN A 319 21.46 14.25 10.06
CA ASN A 319 22.17 13.14 9.43
C ASN A 319 23.55 12.82 10.04
N GLN A 320 24.15 13.76 10.78
CA GLN A 320 25.42 13.54 11.48
C GLN A 320 25.21 12.90 12.86
N VAL A 321 24.05 13.14 13.48
CA VAL A 321 23.76 12.74 14.86
C VAL A 321 22.88 11.49 14.92
N VAL A 322 21.93 11.35 13.99
CA VAL A 322 20.95 10.26 13.97
C VAL A 322 21.48 9.08 13.13
N PRO A 323 21.83 7.94 13.74
CA PRO A 323 22.39 6.78 13.02
C PRO A 323 21.47 6.27 11.92
N ARG A 324 20.16 6.26 12.17
CA ARG A 324 19.12 5.82 11.24
C ARG A 324 19.14 6.63 9.94
N LEU A 325 19.30 7.96 10.01
CA LEU A 325 19.42 8.83 8.83
C LEU A 325 20.71 8.58 8.06
N ARG A 326 21.82 8.28 8.75
CA ARG A 326 23.08 7.90 8.09
C ARG A 326 22.91 6.63 7.28
N THR A 327 22.30 5.60 7.88
CA THR A 327 22.02 4.33 7.20
C THR A 327 21.13 4.55 5.99
N PHE A 328 20.05 5.32 6.14
CA PHE A 328 19.15 5.68 5.03
C PHE A 328 19.90 6.36 3.87
N ASN A 329 20.69 7.40 4.17
CA ASN A 329 21.44 8.13 3.15
C ASN A 329 22.49 7.26 2.46
N THR A 330 23.15 6.37 3.20
CA THR A 330 24.12 5.42 2.63
C THR A 330 23.43 4.43 1.68
N ASN A 331 22.30 3.88 2.07
CA ASN A 331 21.53 2.97 1.23
C ASN A 331 20.95 3.66 0.00
N LEU A 332 20.41 4.87 0.17
CA LEU A 332 19.91 5.67 -0.95
C LEU A 332 21.02 6.02 -1.94
N LYS A 333 22.21 6.34 -1.43
CA LYS A 333 23.38 6.57 -2.28
C LYS A 333 23.77 5.32 -3.07
N LEU A 334 23.80 4.14 -2.42
CA LEU A 334 24.07 2.86 -3.09
C LEU A 334 23.09 2.62 -4.24
N LEU A 335 21.77 2.81 -3.99
CA LEU A 335 20.74 2.61 -5.00
C LEU A 335 20.90 3.59 -6.18
N ASN A 336 21.15 4.86 -5.88
CA ASN A 336 21.38 5.88 -6.91
C ASN A 336 22.63 5.57 -7.73
N ASP A 337 23.76 5.20 -7.09
CA ASP A 337 25.02 4.86 -7.77
C ASP A 337 24.83 3.64 -8.71
N VAL A 338 24.03 2.66 -8.32
CA VAL A 338 23.67 1.50 -9.16
C VAL A 338 22.87 1.96 -10.38
N LEU A 339 21.80 2.73 -10.17
CA LEU A 339 20.94 3.19 -11.26
C LEU A 339 21.69 4.12 -12.23
N ASP A 340 22.53 5.02 -11.73
CA ASP A 340 23.33 5.92 -12.57
C ASP A 340 24.30 5.12 -13.46
N LYS A 341 24.94 4.06 -12.93
CA LYS A 341 25.79 3.16 -13.74
C LYS A 341 25.00 2.44 -14.83
N LEU A 342 23.78 1.98 -14.54
CA LEU A 342 22.93 1.31 -15.51
C LEU A 342 22.48 2.28 -16.62
N ILE A 343 22.09 3.52 -16.25
CA ILE A 343 21.71 4.56 -17.19
C ILE A 343 22.90 4.92 -18.11
N ASP A 344 24.08 5.14 -17.54
CA ASP A 344 25.29 5.47 -18.30
C ASP A 344 25.70 4.32 -19.23
N GLY A 345 25.55 3.08 -18.77
CA GLY A 345 25.77 1.88 -19.56
C GLY A 345 24.83 1.82 -20.77
N ALA A 346 23.53 1.97 -20.54
CA ALA A 346 22.51 1.97 -21.59
C ALA A 346 22.72 3.11 -22.62
N LYS A 347 23.13 4.29 -22.17
CA LYS A 347 23.45 5.40 -23.09
C LYS A 347 24.68 5.12 -23.97
N LYS A 348 25.71 4.48 -23.41
CA LYS A 348 26.96 4.18 -24.13
C LYS A 348 26.83 3.00 -25.10
N SER A 349 26.01 2.01 -24.78
CA SER A 349 25.78 0.82 -25.63
C SER A 349 24.70 1.06 -26.70
N ARG A 350 24.23 2.27 -26.89
CA ARG A 350 23.20 2.60 -27.85
C ARG A 350 23.69 2.39 -29.28
N THR A 351 22.98 1.54 -30.06
CA THR A 351 23.27 1.27 -31.46
C THR A 351 22.07 1.62 -32.34
N GLU A 352 22.30 1.98 -33.60
CA GLU A 352 21.22 2.24 -34.56
C GLU A 352 20.40 0.99 -34.85
N THR A 353 21.04 -0.18 -34.85
CA THR A 353 20.38 -1.48 -35.03
C THR A 353 19.38 -1.79 -33.93
N ASP A 354 19.75 -1.54 -32.67
CA ASP A 354 18.84 -1.74 -31.54
C ASP A 354 17.62 -0.81 -31.64
N ILE A 355 17.83 0.46 -31.99
CA ILE A 355 16.74 1.43 -32.16
C ILE A 355 15.75 0.93 -33.21
N GLU A 356 16.25 0.46 -34.36
CA GLU A 356 15.42 -0.08 -35.44
C GLU A 356 14.63 -1.32 -35.00
N GLN A 357 15.25 -2.25 -34.25
CA GLN A 357 14.57 -3.45 -33.75
C GLN A 357 13.47 -3.11 -32.72
N LEU A 358 13.76 -2.17 -31.80
CA LEU A 358 12.79 -1.71 -30.80
C LEU A 358 11.61 -0.97 -31.45
N GLU A 359 11.86 -0.15 -32.49
CA GLU A 359 10.81 0.52 -33.25
C GLU A 359 9.92 -0.50 -34.00
N LYS A 360 10.51 -1.54 -34.56
CA LYS A 360 9.80 -2.66 -35.17
C LYS A 360 9.15 -3.60 -34.15
N ARG A 361 9.43 -3.41 -32.87
CA ARG A 361 8.98 -4.29 -31.76
C ARG A 361 9.44 -5.74 -31.92
N ASN A 362 10.65 -5.93 -32.42
CA ASN A 362 11.30 -7.22 -32.58
C ASN A 362 12.31 -7.46 -31.45
N TYR A 363 11.78 -7.73 -30.25
CA TYR A 363 12.57 -7.86 -29.02
C TYR A 363 13.50 -9.07 -29.00
N ALA A 364 13.22 -10.10 -29.80
CA ALA A 364 14.05 -11.29 -29.87
C ALA A 364 15.41 -11.03 -30.58
N GLU A 365 15.45 -10.04 -31.47
CA GLU A 365 16.65 -9.63 -32.21
C GLU A 365 17.33 -8.38 -31.64
N ALA A 366 16.69 -7.70 -30.67
CA ALA A 366 17.29 -6.59 -29.99
C ALA A 366 18.38 -7.08 -29.02
N GLU A 367 19.55 -6.44 -29.01
CA GLU A 367 20.63 -6.75 -28.08
C GLU A 367 20.23 -6.39 -26.64
N ASP A 368 19.53 -5.27 -26.47
CA ASP A 368 19.00 -4.83 -25.19
C ASP A 368 17.48 -4.52 -25.26
N PRO A 369 16.60 -5.49 -25.00
CA PRO A 369 15.15 -5.32 -25.03
C PRO A 369 14.57 -4.73 -23.73
N SER A 370 15.40 -4.17 -22.87
CA SER A 370 14.96 -3.63 -21.57
C SER A 370 14.12 -2.37 -21.70
N MET A 371 13.33 -2.12 -20.63
CA MET A 371 12.58 -0.88 -20.53
C MET A 371 13.49 0.35 -20.44
N LEU A 372 14.65 0.25 -19.78
CA LEU A 372 15.62 1.32 -19.70
C LEU A 372 16.09 1.75 -21.08
N ARG A 373 16.45 0.77 -21.95
CA ARG A 373 16.85 1.05 -23.34
C ARG A 373 15.72 1.78 -24.08
N PHE A 374 14.50 1.25 -24.02
CA PHE A 374 13.33 1.89 -24.63
C PHE A 374 13.16 3.36 -24.16
N LEU A 375 13.28 3.61 -22.85
CA LEU A 375 13.14 4.98 -22.31
C LEU A 375 14.28 5.91 -22.75
N VAL A 376 15.50 5.39 -22.87
CA VAL A 376 16.66 6.16 -23.37
C VAL A 376 16.48 6.50 -24.86
N ASP A 377 16.03 5.55 -25.66
CA ASP A 377 15.85 5.74 -27.12
C ASP A 377 14.68 6.67 -27.43
N MET A 378 13.53 6.49 -26.76
CA MET A 378 12.36 7.36 -26.93
C MET A 378 12.61 8.83 -26.57
N ARG A 379 13.51 9.11 -25.62
CA ARG A 379 13.74 10.44 -25.07
C ARG A 379 14.98 11.13 -25.61
N GLY A 380 15.84 10.42 -26.34
CA GLY A 380 17.12 10.89 -26.85
C GLY A 380 18.23 10.94 -25.78
N ALA A 381 19.45 11.19 -26.24
CA ALA A 381 20.64 11.20 -25.39
C ALA A 381 20.65 12.34 -24.35
N ASP A 382 19.88 13.41 -24.58
CA ASP A 382 19.84 14.63 -23.75
C ASP A 382 18.85 14.54 -22.58
N ILE A 383 18.31 13.35 -22.29
CA ILE A 383 17.40 13.15 -21.16
C ILE A 383 18.09 13.50 -19.84
N ASP A 384 17.38 14.21 -18.97
CA ASP A 384 17.81 14.44 -17.59
C ASP A 384 17.94 13.10 -16.85
N ASN A 385 19.18 12.74 -16.51
CA ASN A 385 19.50 11.52 -15.78
C ASN A 385 18.76 11.45 -14.45
N LYS A 386 18.53 12.57 -13.77
CA LYS A 386 17.83 12.61 -12.49
C LYS A 386 16.39 12.13 -12.64
N GLN A 387 15.66 12.65 -13.62
CA GLN A 387 14.26 12.25 -13.82
C GLN A 387 14.16 10.79 -14.28
N LEU A 388 15.07 10.34 -15.15
CA LEU A 388 15.12 8.94 -15.57
C LEU A 388 15.39 8.02 -14.37
N ARG A 389 16.35 8.37 -13.52
CA ARG A 389 16.67 7.64 -12.28
C ARG A 389 15.47 7.58 -11.33
N ASP A 390 14.74 8.69 -11.14
CA ASP A 390 13.55 8.75 -10.29
C ASP A 390 12.45 7.78 -10.79
N ASP A 391 12.25 7.70 -12.11
CA ASP A 391 11.31 6.75 -12.71
C ASP A 391 11.77 5.30 -12.53
N LEU A 392 13.05 5.03 -12.78
CA LEU A 392 13.63 3.69 -12.65
C LEU A 392 13.67 3.23 -11.19
N MET A 393 13.93 4.12 -10.23
CA MET A 393 13.81 3.83 -8.79
C MET A 393 12.37 3.44 -8.44
N THR A 394 11.40 4.16 -9.00
CA THR A 394 9.98 3.79 -8.81
C THR A 394 9.69 2.40 -9.33
N MET A 395 10.21 2.02 -10.50
CA MET A 395 10.00 0.69 -11.08
C MET A 395 10.70 -0.41 -10.27
N LEU A 396 11.92 -0.15 -9.81
CA LEU A 396 12.69 -1.08 -8.98
C LEU A 396 11.93 -1.42 -7.70
N VAL A 397 11.48 -0.39 -6.97
CA VAL A 397 10.78 -0.58 -5.69
C VAL A 397 9.40 -1.20 -5.91
N ALA A 398 8.63 -0.67 -6.86
CA ALA A 398 7.25 -1.10 -7.07
C ALA A 398 7.15 -2.54 -7.61
N GLY A 399 8.06 -2.95 -8.50
CA GLY A 399 7.98 -4.27 -9.13
C GLY A 399 8.52 -5.41 -8.26
N HIS A 400 9.52 -5.13 -7.46
CA HIS A 400 10.16 -6.14 -6.60
C HIS A 400 9.28 -6.53 -5.40
N GLU A 401 8.89 -5.57 -4.58
CA GLU A 401 8.26 -5.83 -3.29
C GLU A 401 6.83 -6.36 -3.41
N THR A 402 6.04 -5.76 -4.30
CA THR A 402 4.63 -6.11 -4.45
C THR A 402 4.42 -7.51 -5.00
N THR A 403 5.17 -7.91 -6.03
CA THR A 403 5.05 -9.25 -6.62
C THR A 403 5.54 -10.33 -5.67
N ALA A 404 6.61 -10.08 -4.92
CA ALA A 404 7.08 -11.00 -3.88
C ALA A 404 6.01 -11.25 -2.81
N ALA A 405 5.33 -10.20 -2.34
CA ALA A 405 4.23 -10.32 -1.37
C ALA A 405 3.06 -11.12 -1.93
N VAL A 406 2.62 -10.84 -3.16
CA VAL A 406 1.56 -11.60 -3.84
C VAL A 406 1.89 -13.08 -3.95
N LEU A 407 3.12 -13.43 -4.33
CA LEU A 407 3.58 -14.82 -4.42
C LEU A 407 3.59 -15.50 -3.04
N THR A 408 4.07 -14.78 -2.03
CA THR A 408 4.13 -15.26 -0.63
C THR A 408 2.74 -15.61 -0.12
N TRP A 409 1.79 -14.70 -0.23
CA TRP A 409 0.42 -14.93 0.25
C TRP A 409 -0.35 -15.93 -0.62
N SER A 410 -0.06 -16.00 -1.93
CA SER A 410 -0.65 -17.03 -2.80
C SER A 410 -0.20 -18.44 -2.39
N LEU A 411 1.09 -18.62 -2.15
CA LEU A 411 1.62 -19.92 -1.71
C LEU A 411 1.13 -20.26 -0.28
N PHE A 412 1.10 -19.27 0.63
CA PHE A 412 0.56 -19.44 1.97
C PHE A 412 -0.88 -19.97 1.94
N GLU A 413 -1.77 -19.34 1.18
CA GLU A 413 -3.17 -19.77 1.07
C GLU A 413 -3.30 -21.14 0.37
N LEU A 414 -2.43 -21.45 -0.58
CA LEU A 414 -2.41 -22.77 -1.20
C LEU A 414 -2.00 -23.86 -0.21
N VAL A 415 -0.97 -23.63 0.61
CA VAL A 415 -0.54 -24.59 1.64
C VAL A 415 -1.62 -24.79 2.70
N LYS A 416 -2.31 -23.71 3.08
CA LYS A 416 -3.44 -23.74 4.04
C LYS A 416 -4.65 -24.50 3.49
N ASN A 417 -4.82 -24.54 2.16
CA ASN A 417 -5.99 -25.09 1.48
C ASN A 417 -5.61 -26.23 0.49
N PRO A 418 -5.33 -27.46 0.99
CA PRO A 418 -4.82 -28.57 0.14
C PRO A 418 -5.69 -28.91 -1.06
N VAL A 419 -7.01 -28.78 -0.94
CA VAL A 419 -7.95 -29.04 -2.06
C VAL A 419 -7.78 -28.02 -3.18
N ILE A 420 -7.53 -26.74 -2.83
CA ILE A 420 -7.27 -25.66 -3.79
C ILE A 420 -5.89 -25.86 -4.40
N MET A 421 -4.89 -26.20 -3.58
CA MET A 421 -3.54 -26.55 -4.03
C MET A 421 -3.57 -27.67 -5.08
N ALA A 422 -4.27 -28.78 -4.81
CA ALA A 422 -4.37 -29.90 -5.73
C ALA A 422 -4.98 -29.50 -7.09
N LYS A 423 -5.97 -28.61 -7.11
CA LYS A 423 -6.55 -28.08 -8.36
C LYS A 423 -5.56 -27.19 -9.11
N ALA A 424 -4.82 -26.34 -8.40
CA ALA A 424 -3.79 -25.48 -8.98
C ALA A 424 -2.68 -26.33 -9.63
N VAL A 425 -2.16 -27.30 -8.90
CA VAL A 425 -1.15 -28.26 -9.39
C VAL A 425 -1.64 -29.02 -10.63
N LYS A 426 -2.88 -29.54 -10.60
CA LYS A 426 -3.48 -30.24 -11.75
C LYS A 426 -3.58 -29.35 -13.00
N GLU A 427 -3.90 -28.06 -12.84
CA GLU A 427 -3.92 -27.13 -13.99
C GLU A 427 -2.51 -26.92 -14.54
N VAL A 428 -1.52 -26.71 -13.66
CA VAL A 428 -0.11 -26.53 -14.05
C VAL A 428 0.40 -27.74 -14.82
N ASP A 429 0.19 -28.96 -14.30
CA ASP A 429 0.60 -30.21 -14.97
C ASP A 429 -0.04 -30.36 -16.34
N ARG A 430 -1.33 -30.04 -16.47
CA ARG A 430 -2.06 -30.12 -17.75
C ARG A 430 -1.57 -29.11 -18.77
N VAL A 431 -1.25 -27.88 -18.36
CA VAL A 431 -0.97 -26.77 -19.29
C VAL A 431 0.50 -26.75 -19.69
N ILE A 432 1.42 -26.81 -18.73
CA ILE A 432 2.85 -26.68 -19.01
C ILE A 432 3.64 -27.99 -18.90
N GLY A 433 3.21 -28.93 -18.05
CA GLY A 433 3.98 -30.17 -17.84
C GLY A 433 5.45 -29.83 -17.45
N ASP A 434 6.40 -30.43 -18.18
CA ASP A 434 7.84 -30.24 -17.93
C ASP A 434 8.49 -29.09 -18.74
N ARG A 435 7.75 -28.47 -19.67
CA ARG A 435 8.30 -27.38 -20.51
C ARG A 435 8.23 -26.01 -19.83
N GLU A 436 8.98 -25.04 -20.34
CA GLU A 436 8.90 -23.67 -19.89
C GLU A 436 7.56 -23.03 -20.31
N PRO A 437 6.97 -22.17 -19.45
CA PRO A 437 5.74 -21.47 -19.74
C PRO A 437 5.88 -20.49 -20.90
N THR A 438 4.84 -20.40 -21.73
CA THR A 438 4.68 -19.41 -22.79
C THR A 438 3.60 -18.39 -22.45
N TYR A 439 3.50 -17.34 -23.23
CA TYR A 439 2.44 -16.32 -23.06
C TYR A 439 1.02 -16.92 -23.20
N ASP A 440 0.83 -17.87 -24.11
CA ASP A 440 -0.48 -18.50 -24.30
C ASP A 440 -0.84 -19.42 -23.13
N ASP A 441 0.14 -20.07 -22.51
CA ASP A 441 -0.09 -20.87 -21.29
C ASP A 441 -0.63 -20.02 -20.12
N ILE A 442 -0.16 -18.77 -20.00
CA ILE A 442 -0.67 -17.86 -18.96
C ILE A 442 -2.18 -17.63 -19.13
N LYS A 443 -2.66 -17.53 -20.37
CA LYS A 443 -4.11 -17.40 -20.64
C LYS A 443 -4.88 -18.66 -20.26
N GLU A 444 -4.28 -19.84 -20.49
CA GLU A 444 -4.89 -21.13 -20.19
C GLU A 444 -4.86 -21.48 -18.70
N MET A 445 -3.87 -20.99 -17.94
CA MET A 445 -3.78 -21.18 -16.49
C MET A 445 -4.79 -20.27 -15.74
N LYS A 446 -6.07 -20.48 -16.04
CA LYS A 446 -7.16 -19.65 -15.48
C LYS A 446 -7.28 -19.82 -13.97
N TYR A 447 -7.12 -21.04 -13.46
CA TYR A 447 -7.28 -21.30 -12.03
C TYR A 447 -6.14 -20.67 -11.20
N ILE A 448 -4.90 -20.75 -11.68
CA ILE A 448 -3.75 -20.05 -11.08
C ILE A 448 -4.01 -18.53 -11.02
N ARG A 449 -4.52 -17.94 -12.10
CA ARG A 449 -4.86 -16.51 -12.12
C ARG A 449 -5.97 -16.15 -11.12
N LEU A 450 -6.94 -17.05 -10.93
CA LEU A 450 -7.99 -16.89 -9.91
C LEU A 450 -7.42 -17.01 -8.49
N VAL A 451 -6.48 -17.93 -8.25
CA VAL A 451 -5.75 -18.06 -6.97
C VAL A 451 -5.02 -16.76 -6.65
N ILE A 452 -4.25 -16.22 -7.59
CA ILE A 452 -3.54 -14.95 -7.42
C ILE A 452 -4.52 -13.79 -7.17
N SER A 453 -5.64 -13.74 -7.90
CA SER A 453 -6.66 -12.71 -7.70
C SER A 453 -7.30 -12.78 -6.32
N GLU A 454 -7.57 -13.98 -5.81
CA GLU A 454 -8.14 -14.16 -4.47
C GLU A 454 -7.12 -13.83 -3.38
N SER A 455 -5.85 -14.15 -3.60
CA SER A 455 -4.76 -13.69 -2.73
C SER A 455 -4.69 -12.17 -2.68
N LEU A 456 -4.72 -11.48 -3.83
CA LEU A 456 -4.77 -10.01 -3.91
C LEU A 456 -6.03 -9.40 -3.29
N ARG A 457 -7.14 -10.13 -3.23
CA ARG A 457 -8.33 -9.68 -2.51
C ARG A 457 -8.13 -9.74 -1.01
N MET A 458 -7.59 -10.84 -0.52
CA MET A 458 -7.37 -11.04 0.92
C MET A 458 -6.17 -10.25 1.45
N TYR A 459 -5.12 -10.12 0.63
CA TYR A 459 -3.87 -9.43 0.95
C TYR A 459 -3.57 -8.41 -0.18
N PRO A 460 -4.27 -7.27 -0.22
CA PRO A 460 -4.06 -6.27 -1.27
C PRO A 460 -2.71 -5.57 -1.13
N GLU A 461 -2.04 -5.36 -2.27
CA GLU A 461 -0.70 -4.77 -2.34
C GLU A 461 -0.70 -3.45 -3.17
N PRO A 462 -0.75 -2.29 -2.55
CA PRO A 462 -0.75 -1.98 -1.12
C PRO A 462 -2.12 -2.15 -0.45
N PRO A 463 -2.18 -2.32 0.90
CA PRO A 463 -3.46 -2.45 1.62
C PRO A 463 -4.26 -1.15 1.70
N LEU A 464 -3.61 -0.01 1.42
CA LEU A 464 -4.16 1.33 1.57
C LEU A 464 -3.81 2.22 0.38
N LEU A 465 -4.80 2.87 -0.22
CA LEU A 465 -4.59 3.98 -1.15
C LEU A 465 -4.77 5.31 -0.43
N ILE A 466 -3.94 6.30 -0.78
CA ILE A 466 -4.00 7.63 -0.18
C ILE A 466 -4.24 8.67 -1.26
N ARG A 467 -5.11 9.64 -0.97
CA ARG A 467 -5.38 10.81 -1.81
C ARG A 467 -5.47 12.06 -0.95
N ARG A 468 -5.16 13.22 -1.54
CA ARG A 468 -5.41 14.54 -0.93
C ARG A 468 -6.37 15.32 -1.80
N CYS A 469 -7.36 15.92 -1.19
CA CYS A 469 -8.31 16.80 -1.85
C CYS A 469 -7.62 18.13 -2.21
N ARG A 470 -7.70 18.51 -3.49
CA ARG A 470 -7.15 19.78 -4.01
C ARG A 470 -8.21 20.85 -4.18
N THR A 471 -9.45 20.44 -4.38
CA THR A 471 -10.61 21.31 -4.55
C THR A 471 -11.76 20.65 -3.82
N GLU A 472 -12.51 21.41 -3.02
CA GLU A 472 -13.67 20.91 -2.29
C GLU A 472 -14.56 20.00 -3.16
N ASP A 473 -14.99 18.88 -2.59
CA ASP A 473 -15.75 17.85 -3.28
C ASP A 473 -16.78 17.21 -2.36
N LYS A 474 -17.84 16.63 -2.94
CA LYS A 474 -18.89 15.90 -2.23
C LYS A 474 -18.83 14.43 -2.59
N LEU A 475 -18.68 13.59 -1.58
CA LEU A 475 -18.75 12.14 -1.75
C LEU A 475 -20.20 11.68 -1.75
N PRO A 476 -20.58 10.77 -2.67
CA PRO A 476 -21.92 10.15 -2.67
C PRO A 476 -22.11 9.28 -1.41
N ALA A 477 -23.35 9.03 -1.03
CA ALA A 477 -23.68 8.19 0.13
C ALA A 477 -23.16 6.75 0.00
N GLY A 478 -23.27 6.15 -1.19
CA GLY A 478 -22.91 4.74 -1.40
C GLY A 478 -23.66 3.82 -0.44
N GLY A 479 -22.95 2.90 0.21
CA GLY A 479 -23.46 2.06 1.29
C GLY A 479 -23.30 2.65 2.70
N GLY A 480 -22.95 3.94 2.80
CA GLY A 480 -22.73 4.67 4.05
C GLY A 480 -23.46 6.02 4.07
N MET A 481 -22.71 7.10 4.28
CA MET A 481 -23.22 8.46 4.36
C MET A 481 -22.51 9.40 3.36
N GLU A 482 -23.19 10.47 2.94
CA GLU A 482 -22.56 11.56 2.20
C GLU A 482 -21.53 12.28 3.08
N ALA A 483 -20.47 12.77 2.46
CA ALA A 483 -19.48 13.58 3.15
C ALA A 483 -18.94 14.68 2.22
N THR A 484 -18.67 15.86 2.76
CA THR A 484 -17.93 16.90 2.06
C THR A 484 -16.46 16.80 2.40
N VAL A 485 -15.62 16.81 1.37
CA VAL A 485 -14.16 16.72 1.51
C VAL A 485 -13.59 18.09 1.19
N ILE A 486 -12.99 18.73 2.17
CA ILE A 486 -12.43 20.06 2.00
C ILE A 486 -11.01 20.01 1.43
N ARG A 487 -10.58 21.13 0.84
CA ARG A 487 -9.22 21.26 0.29
C ARG A 487 -8.17 20.99 1.37
N GLY A 488 -7.17 20.17 1.02
CA GLY A 488 -6.05 19.82 1.89
C GLY A 488 -6.26 18.59 2.77
N MET A 489 -7.50 18.06 2.84
CA MET A 489 -7.78 16.84 3.58
C MET A 489 -7.17 15.62 2.88
N ASP A 490 -6.46 14.80 3.65
CA ASP A 490 -5.99 13.49 3.19
C ASP A 490 -7.09 12.43 3.38
N LEU A 491 -7.30 11.61 2.36
CA LEU A 491 -8.25 10.51 2.35
C LEU A 491 -7.51 9.18 2.35
N PHE A 492 -7.92 8.29 3.23
CA PHE A 492 -7.49 6.90 3.26
C PHE A 492 -8.57 6.01 2.64
N LEU A 493 -8.18 5.21 1.65
CA LEU A 493 -9.03 4.21 1.01
C LEU A 493 -8.44 2.83 1.31
N PRO A 494 -8.80 2.21 2.45
CA PRO A 494 -8.29 0.90 2.83
C PRO A 494 -8.85 -0.19 1.89
N LEU A 495 -8.03 -0.66 0.96
CA LEU A 495 -8.39 -1.77 0.08
C LEU A 495 -8.66 -3.04 0.89
N TYR A 496 -7.92 -3.23 1.96
CA TYR A 496 -8.10 -4.35 2.88
C TYR A 496 -9.53 -4.43 3.43
N ASN A 497 -10.15 -3.28 3.78
CA ASN A 497 -11.53 -3.22 4.24
C ASN A 497 -12.50 -3.50 3.08
N ILE A 498 -12.37 -2.77 1.96
CA ILE A 498 -13.28 -2.87 0.81
C ILE A 498 -13.30 -4.30 0.26
N HIS A 499 -12.12 -4.94 0.17
CA HIS A 499 -11.98 -6.29 -0.35
C HIS A 499 -12.47 -7.38 0.63
N ARG A 500 -12.70 -7.04 1.91
CA ARG A 500 -13.15 -7.96 2.96
C ARG A 500 -14.53 -7.62 3.53
N ASP A 501 -15.24 -6.67 2.97
CA ASP A 501 -16.58 -6.30 3.41
C ASP A 501 -17.63 -7.30 2.90
N GLU A 502 -18.42 -7.86 3.81
CA GLU A 502 -19.51 -8.81 3.51
C GLU A 502 -20.60 -8.22 2.62
N LYS A 503 -20.77 -6.89 2.65
CA LYS A 503 -21.70 -6.17 1.78
C LYS A 503 -21.38 -6.35 0.30
N PHE A 504 -20.08 -6.53 -0.02
CA PHE A 504 -19.58 -6.64 -1.40
C PHE A 504 -19.04 -8.04 -1.72
N TRP A 505 -18.66 -8.82 -0.71
CA TRP A 505 -18.03 -10.15 -0.87
C TRP A 505 -18.63 -11.17 0.11
N PRO A 506 -19.53 -12.06 -0.35
CA PRO A 506 -20.04 -13.13 0.50
C PRO A 506 -18.91 -14.00 1.07
N ASN A 507 -18.94 -14.27 2.39
CA ASN A 507 -17.90 -15.02 3.09
C ASN A 507 -16.48 -14.49 2.79
N PRO A 508 -16.17 -13.21 3.11
CA PRO A 508 -14.97 -12.55 2.64
C PRO A 508 -13.67 -13.15 3.22
N ASN A 509 -13.74 -13.80 4.37
CA ASN A 509 -12.59 -14.43 5.03
C ASN A 509 -12.31 -15.86 4.55
N THR A 510 -13.12 -16.41 3.64
CA THR A 510 -12.89 -17.72 3.02
C THR A 510 -12.10 -17.51 1.73
N PHE A 511 -10.96 -18.23 1.60
CA PHE A 511 -10.18 -18.26 0.37
C PHE A 511 -10.91 -19.08 -0.70
N ASP A 512 -11.57 -18.42 -1.63
CA ASP A 512 -12.38 -19.03 -2.68
C ASP A 512 -12.05 -18.43 -4.06
N PRO A 513 -11.05 -18.96 -4.77
CA PRO A 513 -10.70 -18.49 -6.11
C PRO A 513 -11.86 -18.48 -7.09
N MET A 514 -12.85 -19.35 -6.89
CA MET A 514 -14.00 -19.46 -7.79
C MET A 514 -15.04 -18.36 -7.60
N ARG A 515 -14.91 -17.49 -6.57
CA ARG A 515 -15.83 -16.35 -6.38
C ARG A 515 -15.88 -15.42 -7.60
N PHE A 516 -14.76 -15.26 -8.28
CA PHE A 516 -14.65 -14.42 -9.48
C PHE A 516 -15.31 -15.00 -10.73
N THR A 517 -15.92 -16.17 -10.63
CA THR A 517 -16.72 -16.79 -11.72
C THR A 517 -18.22 -16.64 -11.49
N ARG A 518 -18.63 -16.08 -10.36
CA ARG A 518 -20.03 -15.95 -9.94
C ARG A 518 -20.42 -14.48 -9.84
N PRO A 519 -21.52 -14.04 -10.49
CA PRO A 519 -22.00 -12.67 -10.33
C PRO A 519 -22.54 -12.46 -8.90
N TYR A 520 -22.34 -11.26 -8.38
CA TYR A 520 -22.90 -10.86 -7.09
C TYR A 520 -23.31 -9.39 -7.10
N LYS A 521 -24.45 -9.08 -6.53
CA LYS A 521 -24.95 -7.73 -6.31
C LYS A 521 -25.69 -7.67 -4.97
N ASN A 522 -25.41 -6.65 -4.19
CA ASN A 522 -26.15 -6.35 -2.97
C ASN A 522 -27.32 -5.43 -3.30
N PRO A 523 -28.59 -5.85 -3.10
CA PRO A 523 -29.76 -5.03 -3.37
C PRO A 523 -29.90 -3.81 -2.44
N ASP A 524 -29.30 -3.88 -1.24
CA ASP A 524 -29.35 -2.80 -0.24
C ASP A 524 -28.44 -1.61 -0.60
N ILE A 525 -27.58 -1.76 -1.61
CA ILE A 525 -26.67 -0.71 -2.10
C ILE A 525 -26.95 -0.47 -3.59
N PRO A 526 -28.01 0.27 -3.94
CA PRO A 526 -28.44 0.42 -5.34
C PRO A 526 -27.40 1.10 -6.24
N ASP A 527 -26.56 1.98 -5.68
CA ASP A 527 -25.53 2.73 -6.40
C ASP A 527 -24.29 1.88 -6.74
N TRP A 528 -24.13 0.73 -6.11
CA TRP A 528 -23.11 -0.26 -6.46
C TRP A 528 -23.66 -1.24 -7.51
N LYS A 529 -22.98 -1.34 -8.65
CA LYS A 529 -23.45 -2.16 -9.79
C LYS A 529 -23.25 -3.64 -9.61
N GLY A 530 -22.48 -4.07 -8.59
CA GLY A 530 -22.16 -5.46 -8.33
C GLY A 530 -20.91 -5.96 -9.05
N PHE A 531 -20.58 -7.23 -8.79
CA PHE A 531 -19.52 -7.96 -9.48
C PHE A 531 -20.12 -8.73 -10.66
N ASP A 532 -19.52 -8.54 -11.85
CA ASP A 532 -19.94 -9.16 -13.12
C ASP A 532 -18.75 -9.87 -13.78
N PRO A 533 -18.69 -11.21 -13.76
CA PRO A 533 -17.60 -11.98 -14.33
C PRO A 533 -17.44 -11.81 -15.85
N GLU A 534 -18.49 -11.46 -16.59
CA GLU A 534 -18.41 -11.28 -18.05
C GLU A 534 -17.50 -10.10 -18.43
N LYS A 535 -17.40 -9.09 -17.57
CA LYS A 535 -16.60 -7.89 -17.81
C LYS A 535 -15.09 -8.15 -17.82
N TRP A 536 -14.63 -9.24 -17.22
CA TRP A 536 -13.21 -9.59 -17.23
C TRP A 536 -12.87 -10.86 -18.04
N SER A 537 -13.87 -11.47 -18.66
CA SER A 537 -13.72 -12.74 -19.41
C SER A 537 -12.59 -12.73 -20.45
N LYS A 538 -12.24 -11.55 -20.99
CA LYS A 538 -11.15 -11.33 -21.96
C LYS A 538 -9.87 -10.75 -21.35
N MET A 539 -9.84 -10.54 -20.04
CA MET A 539 -8.71 -9.97 -19.33
C MET A 539 -7.92 -11.06 -18.61
N LEU A 540 -6.69 -10.75 -18.18
CA LEU A 540 -5.88 -11.70 -17.41
C LEU A 540 -6.40 -11.87 -15.98
N TYR A 541 -7.08 -10.86 -15.41
CA TYR A 541 -7.56 -10.89 -14.03
C TYR A 541 -8.81 -10.00 -13.87
N PRO A 542 -9.69 -10.30 -12.88
CA PRO A 542 -10.78 -9.41 -12.51
C PRO A 542 -10.23 -8.10 -11.91
N ASN A 543 -10.88 -6.98 -12.20
CA ASN A 543 -10.42 -5.67 -11.79
C ASN A 543 -11.57 -4.77 -11.31
N GLU A 544 -11.29 -3.48 -11.13
CA GLU A 544 -12.24 -2.46 -10.67
C GLU A 544 -13.47 -2.30 -11.61
N VAL A 545 -13.31 -2.61 -12.90
CA VAL A 545 -14.43 -2.50 -13.86
C VAL A 545 -15.41 -3.67 -13.66
N ALA A 546 -14.91 -4.86 -13.41
CA ALA A 546 -15.74 -6.04 -13.18
C ALA A 546 -16.48 -5.98 -11.84
N SER A 547 -15.88 -5.35 -10.84
CA SER A 547 -16.38 -5.31 -9.45
C SER A 547 -17.05 -3.99 -9.08
N ASP A 548 -17.14 -3.06 -10.02
CA ASP A 548 -17.58 -1.69 -9.75
C ASP A 548 -16.88 -1.10 -8.51
N PHE A 549 -15.53 -1.19 -8.51
CA PHE A 549 -14.62 -0.70 -7.46
C PHE A 549 -14.62 -1.47 -6.12
N ALA A 550 -15.33 -2.59 -6.01
CA ALA A 550 -15.19 -3.45 -4.83
C ALA A 550 -13.92 -4.33 -4.85
N PHE A 551 -13.23 -4.44 -5.99
CA PHE A 551 -11.94 -5.12 -6.14
C PHE A 551 -11.00 -4.29 -7.00
N MET A 552 -9.95 -3.76 -6.39
CA MET A 552 -9.00 -2.83 -7.00
C MET A 552 -7.55 -3.27 -6.74
N PRO A 553 -7.15 -4.50 -7.18
CA PRO A 553 -5.85 -5.08 -6.82
C PRO A 553 -4.66 -4.24 -7.30
N PHE A 554 -4.84 -3.45 -8.35
CA PHE A 554 -3.84 -2.56 -8.94
C PHE A 554 -4.23 -1.09 -8.85
N GLY A 555 -5.07 -0.75 -7.85
CA GLY A 555 -5.70 0.56 -7.76
C GLY A 555 -6.72 0.79 -8.87
N ALA A 556 -7.12 2.04 -9.09
CA ALA A 556 -8.15 2.37 -10.05
C ALA A 556 -7.96 3.77 -10.65
N GLY A 557 -8.70 4.04 -11.74
CA GLY A 557 -8.73 5.32 -12.42
C GLY A 557 -7.42 5.67 -13.14
N ALA A 558 -7.16 6.97 -13.32
CA ALA A 558 -6.02 7.45 -14.08
C ALA A 558 -4.65 7.05 -13.47
N ARG A 559 -4.59 6.93 -12.15
CA ARG A 559 -3.39 6.58 -11.37
C ARG A 559 -3.25 5.07 -11.08
N ARG A 560 -3.99 4.22 -11.77
CA ARG A 560 -3.90 2.78 -11.72
C ARG A 560 -2.48 2.30 -12.06
N CYS A 561 -2.06 1.16 -11.54
CA CYS A 561 -0.76 0.53 -11.84
C CYS A 561 -0.52 0.45 -13.36
N VAL A 562 0.71 0.68 -13.77
CA VAL A 562 1.12 0.57 -15.18
C VAL A 562 1.61 -0.84 -15.51
N GLY A 563 2.12 -1.56 -14.51
CA GLY A 563 2.69 -2.90 -14.63
C GLY A 563 1.75 -4.02 -14.21
N ASP A 564 0.45 -3.81 -14.20
CA ASP A 564 -0.54 -4.78 -13.72
C ASP A 564 -0.52 -6.12 -14.48
N GLU A 565 -0.49 -6.09 -15.81
CA GLU A 565 -0.37 -7.31 -16.62
C GLU A 565 1.01 -7.97 -16.45
N PHE A 566 2.08 -7.18 -16.37
CA PHE A 566 3.44 -7.67 -16.08
C PHE A 566 3.47 -8.45 -14.76
N ALA A 567 2.95 -7.87 -13.68
CA ALA A 567 2.94 -8.47 -12.35
C ALA A 567 2.11 -9.78 -12.30
N ILE A 568 0.95 -9.81 -12.95
CA ILE A 568 0.13 -11.03 -13.05
C ILE A 568 0.86 -12.13 -13.83
N MET A 569 1.49 -11.80 -14.95
CA MET A 569 2.23 -12.78 -15.76
C MET A 569 3.43 -13.33 -14.99
N GLU A 570 4.20 -12.46 -14.34
CA GLU A 570 5.32 -12.83 -13.49
C GLU A 570 4.87 -13.76 -12.36
N ALA A 571 3.80 -13.40 -11.65
CA ALA A 571 3.28 -14.21 -10.55
C ALA A 571 2.77 -15.58 -11.05
N VAL A 572 2.08 -15.65 -12.20
CA VAL A 572 1.60 -16.90 -12.79
C VAL A 572 2.76 -17.82 -13.17
N VAL A 573 3.79 -17.28 -13.86
CA VAL A 573 4.97 -18.06 -14.28
C VAL A 573 5.71 -18.59 -13.06
N THR A 574 6.03 -17.71 -12.11
CA THR A 574 6.79 -18.10 -10.91
C THR A 574 6.06 -19.14 -10.07
N LEU A 575 4.77 -18.92 -9.79
CA LEU A 575 3.98 -19.86 -9.01
C LEU A 575 3.84 -21.21 -9.72
N ALA A 576 3.60 -21.21 -11.04
CA ALA A 576 3.50 -22.42 -11.83
C ALA A 576 4.82 -23.22 -11.85
N MET A 577 5.97 -22.55 -12.02
CA MET A 577 7.29 -23.19 -12.02
C MET A 577 7.65 -23.80 -10.66
N VAL A 578 7.19 -23.20 -9.57
CA VAL A 578 7.37 -23.72 -8.21
C VAL A 578 6.44 -24.92 -7.96
N LEU A 579 5.14 -24.79 -8.27
CA LEU A 579 4.13 -25.81 -7.98
C LEU A 579 4.30 -27.09 -8.82
N ARG A 580 4.85 -26.99 -10.03
CA ARG A 580 5.09 -28.19 -10.86
C ARG A 580 6.15 -29.12 -10.29
N ARG A 581 7.07 -28.63 -9.47
CA ARG A 581 8.26 -29.38 -9.01
C ARG A 581 8.27 -29.69 -7.53
N PHE A 582 7.57 -28.90 -6.70
CA PHE A 582 7.68 -28.99 -5.26
C PHE A 582 6.33 -29.13 -4.55
N GLU A 583 6.37 -29.83 -3.42
CA GLU A 583 5.33 -29.91 -2.44
C GLU A 583 5.75 -29.11 -1.19
N PHE A 584 4.77 -28.46 -0.57
CA PHE A 584 5.01 -27.59 0.57
C PHE A 584 4.08 -27.94 1.73
N GLU A 585 4.62 -27.89 2.93
CA GLU A 585 3.88 -28.02 4.19
C GLU A 585 4.39 -26.94 5.17
N PHE A 586 3.57 -26.47 6.10
CA PHE A 586 4.04 -25.58 7.15
C PHE A 586 5.09 -26.27 8.03
N ASP A 587 6.17 -25.53 8.40
CA ASP A 587 7.18 -26.06 9.33
C ASP A 587 6.65 -26.00 10.77
N PRO A 588 6.32 -27.14 11.41
CA PRO A 588 5.76 -27.14 12.76
C PRO A 588 6.74 -26.65 13.83
N SER A 589 8.05 -26.62 13.51
CA SER A 589 9.08 -26.11 14.44
C SER A 589 9.11 -24.58 14.50
N LYS A 590 8.46 -23.91 13.57
CA LYS A 590 8.32 -22.47 13.46
C LYS A 590 6.92 -21.99 13.85
N SER A 591 6.17 -22.81 14.61
CA SER A 591 4.92 -22.40 15.24
C SER A 591 5.16 -21.09 15.99
N THR A 592 4.75 -20.02 15.39
CA THR A 592 4.95 -18.67 15.87
C THR A 592 3.75 -18.22 16.66
N ASP A 593 3.93 -17.19 17.43
CA ASP A 593 2.90 -16.50 18.17
C ASP A 593 1.64 -16.39 17.30
N VAL A 594 0.56 -16.96 17.80
CA VAL A 594 -0.77 -16.89 17.17
C VAL A 594 -1.04 -15.42 16.90
N ASP A 595 -1.20 -15.06 15.62
CA ASP A 595 -1.47 -13.69 15.29
C ASP A 595 -2.88 -13.33 15.75
N ILE A 596 -2.94 -12.35 16.65
CA ILE A 596 -4.21 -11.85 17.19
C ILE A 596 -5.11 -11.23 16.11
N TYR A 597 -4.57 -11.03 14.90
CA TYR A 597 -5.23 -10.34 13.78
C TYR A 597 -5.84 -11.27 12.72
N GLU A 598 -5.63 -12.60 12.82
CA GLU A 598 -6.43 -13.53 12.04
C GLU A 598 -7.78 -13.76 12.73
N PRO A 599 -8.88 -13.89 11.95
CA PRO A 599 -10.17 -14.22 12.54
C PRO A 599 -10.05 -15.44 13.46
N PRO A 600 -10.66 -15.46 14.64
CA PRO A 600 -10.48 -16.49 15.66
C PRO A 600 -10.89 -17.91 15.23
N GLN A 601 -11.19 -18.13 13.98
CA GLN A 601 -11.65 -19.39 13.40
C GLN A 601 -10.52 -20.32 12.90
N THR A 602 -9.25 -19.88 12.94
CA THR A 602 -8.12 -20.73 12.54
C THR A 602 -7.12 -20.87 13.69
N PRO A 603 -7.28 -21.91 14.54
CA PRO A 603 -6.48 -22.07 15.75
C PRO A 603 -4.98 -22.37 15.55
N ASN A 604 -4.44 -22.42 14.33
CA ASN A 604 -3.05 -22.74 14.05
C ASN A 604 -2.50 -21.93 12.86
N HIS A 605 -2.58 -20.60 12.92
CA HIS A 605 -1.97 -19.77 11.89
C HIS A 605 -0.46 -19.62 12.17
N PRO A 606 0.42 -20.21 11.34
CA PRO A 606 1.86 -20.24 11.64
C PRO A 606 2.60 -18.97 11.26
N VAL A 607 1.92 -17.98 10.69
CA VAL A 607 2.54 -16.79 10.06
C VAL A 607 1.86 -15.52 10.54
N GLY A 608 2.61 -14.68 11.25
CA GLY A 608 2.16 -13.35 11.65
C GLY A 608 2.23 -12.34 10.49
N ILE A 609 1.45 -11.27 10.57
CA ILE A 609 1.40 -10.20 9.57
C ILE A 609 2.16 -8.97 10.06
N ARG A 610 2.87 -8.32 9.14
CA ARG A 610 3.52 -7.03 9.33
C ARG A 610 3.17 -6.13 8.15
N THR A 611 2.78 -4.90 8.43
CA THR A 611 2.57 -3.89 7.40
C THR A 611 3.87 -3.17 7.07
N GLY A 612 4.07 -2.92 5.79
CA GLY A 612 4.99 -1.97 5.22
C GLY A 612 4.26 -1.16 4.15
N ALA A 613 4.94 -0.82 3.07
CA ALA A 613 4.27 -0.36 1.85
C ALA A 613 3.35 -1.48 1.29
N THR A 614 3.68 -2.72 1.60
CA THR A 614 2.98 -3.98 1.29
C THR A 614 2.70 -4.77 2.57
N ILE A 615 1.91 -5.84 2.46
CA ILE A 615 1.62 -6.77 3.57
C ILE A 615 2.68 -7.88 3.55
N HIS A 616 3.51 -7.94 4.57
CA HIS A 616 4.56 -8.93 4.73
C HIS A 616 4.25 -9.95 5.82
N THR A 617 4.96 -11.08 5.81
CA THR A 617 5.00 -11.96 6.98
C THR A 617 5.87 -11.35 8.07
N LYS A 618 5.54 -11.65 9.34
CA LYS A 618 6.32 -11.15 10.49
C LYS A 618 7.70 -11.80 10.59
N ASN A 619 7.79 -13.10 10.26
CA ASN A 619 8.97 -13.92 10.48
C ASN A 619 9.35 -14.79 9.26
N GLY A 620 8.95 -14.41 8.06
CA GLY A 620 9.12 -15.19 6.84
C GLY A 620 8.06 -16.27 6.64
N LEU A 621 7.90 -16.76 5.40
CA LEU A 621 7.07 -17.90 5.08
C LEU A 621 7.89 -19.19 5.15
N ASN A 622 8.05 -19.71 6.36
CA ASN A 622 8.86 -20.90 6.64
C ASN A 622 8.08 -22.18 6.35
N LEU A 623 8.52 -22.93 5.33
CA LEU A 623 7.90 -24.13 4.86
C LEU A 623 8.87 -25.31 4.86
N LEU A 624 8.32 -26.52 4.99
CA LEU A 624 8.96 -27.76 4.58
C LEU A 624 8.78 -27.92 3.08
N ILE A 625 9.84 -28.31 2.39
CA ILE A 625 9.85 -28.50 0.93
C ILE A 625 10.30 -29.90 0.59
N LYS A 626 9.58 -30.52 -0.38
CA LYS A 626 9.92 -31.82 -0.97
C LYS A 626 9.76 -31.73 -2.49
N ARG A 627 10.54 -32.55 -3.21
CA ARG A 627 10.31 -32.72 -4.65
C ARG A 627 9.03 -33.52 -4.87
N ARG A 628 8.19 -33.07 -5.77
CA ARG A 628 7.07 -33.87 -6.24
C ARG A 628 7.59 -35.14 -6.93
N GLN A 629 7.04 -36.27 -6.59
CA GLN A 629 7.27 -37.49 -7.37
C GLN A 629 6.58 -37.32 -8.72
N ASN A 630 7.32 -37.47 -9.83
CA ASN A 630 6.77 -37.39 -11.17
C ASN A 630 5.58 -38.36 -11.28
N VAL A 631 4.39 -37.84 -11.28
CA VAL A 631 3.23 -38.57 -11.75
C VAL A 631 3.37 -38.60 -13.25
N SER A 632 3.86 -39.75 -13.81
CA SER A 632 3.81 -39.99 -15.25
C SER A 632 2.35 -39.79 -15.65
N LEU A 633 2.10 -38.75 -16.46
CA LEU A 633 0.80 -38.58 -17.09
C LEU A 633 0.62 -39.74 -18.08
N THR A 634 0.00 -40.85 -17.61
CA THR A 634 -0.55 -41.91 -18.46
C THR A 634 -1.89 -41.45 -19.04
#